data_0c5466c8f25066a2e50c3778e6a37d0d
#
_entry.id   0c5466c8f25066a2e50c3778e6a37d0d
#
_cell.length_a   1.000
_cell.length_b   1.000
_cell.length_c   1.000
_cell.angle_alpha   90.00
_cell.angle_beta   90.00
_cell.angle_gamma   90.00
#
_symmetry.space_group_name_H-M   'P 1'
#
loop_
_entity.id
_entity.type
_entity.pdbx_description
1 polymer ?
#
loop_
_entity_poly.entity_id
_entity_poly.type
_entity_poly.pdbx_seq_one_letter_code
_entity_poly.pdbx_strand_id
1 'polypeptide(L)'
;MKCAQCGTEYPDTENGCPACGFGAVIKLMLRGSAGELSTAVDLDIGKTLGAKIIGPDSKYMDDVQFMLRYRDDKWYVKPYPRVKNPLYVNGSALACETELSDGDKLSLKGKAGFMDVVMV
;
A
#
# COMPACT_ATOMS: atom_id res chain seq x y z
N MET A 1 21.79 11.53 13.20
CA MET A 1 22.01 11.34 11.75
C MET A 1 22.14 12.70 11.07
N LYS A 2 23.04 12.82 10.13
CA LYS A 2 23.24 14.05 9.38
C LYS A 2 22.64 13.92 7.98
N CYS A 3 21.81 14.89 7.58
CA CYS A 3 21.22 14.87 6.24
C CYS A 3 22.28 15.00 5.15
N ALA A 4 22.30 14.08 4.21
CA ALA A 4 23.25 14.08 3.11
C ALA A 4 23.01 15.24 2.12
N GLN A 5 21.82 15.80 2.09
CA GLN A 5 21.46 16.88 1.16
C GLN A 5 21.66 18.28 1.76
N CYS A 6 21.16 18.55 2.97
CA CYS A 6 21.21 19.89 3.54
C CYS A 6 22.13 20.02 4.76
N GLY A 7 22.68 18.91 5.27
CA GLY A 7 23.61 18.90 6.41
C GLY A 7 22.98 19.06 7.77
N THR A 8 21.65 19.11 7.89
CA THR A 8 20.95 19.25 9.16
C THR A 8 21.10 17.97 10.00
N GLU A 9 21.43 18.11 11.28
CA GLU A 9 21.40 17.01 12.22
C GLU A 9 19.98 16.73 12.68
N TYR A 10 19.58 15.43 12.74
CA TYR A 10 18.28 15.02 13.24
C TYR A 10 18.34 13.62 13.86
N PRO A 11 17.39 13.28 14.77
CA PRO A 11 17.37 11.94 15.38
C PRO A 11 17.03 10.84 14.37
N ASP A 12 17.54 9.64 14.57
CA ASP A 12 17.23 8.48 13.73
C ASP A 12 15.75 8.09 13.76
N THR A 13 15.00 8.57 14.76
CA THR A 13 13.56 8.34 14.88
C THR A 13 12.73 9.17 13.91
N GLU A 14 13.32 10.20 13.30
CA GLU A 14 12.63 11.05 12.33
C GLU A 14 12.49 10.31 10.98
N ASN A 15 11.35 10.53 10.32
CA ASN A 15 11.12 10.01 8.97
C ASN A 15 11.71 10.97 7.94
N GLY A 16 13.01 10.84 7.72
CA GLY A 16 13.74 11.76 6.86
C GLY A 16 14.14 13.06 7.54
N CYS A 17 14.77 13.94 6.81
CA CYS A 17 15.25 15.21 7.33
C CYS A 17 14.08 16.18 7.60
N PRO A 18 13.91 16.66 8.84
CA PRO A 18 12.81 17.59 9.14
C PRO A 18 12.96 18.97 8.47
N ALA A 19 14.17 19.30 8.02
CA ALA A 19 14.43 20.59 7.38
C ALA A 19 14.11 20.57 5.88
N CYS A 20 14.46 19.50 5.15
CA CYS A 20 14.29 19.43 3.69
C CYS A 20 13.51 18.20 3.21
N GLY A 21 13.18 17.27 4.09
CA GLY A 21 12.43 16.05 3.73
C GLY A 21 13.25 14.96 3.05
N PHE A 22 14.55 15.14 2.86
CA PHE A 22 15.39 14.13 2.21
C PHE A 22 15.39 12.83 3.00
N GLY A 23 15.19 11.70 2.31
CA GLY A 23 15.15 10.39 2.94
C GLY A 23 13.81 10.04 3.59
N ALA A 24 12.80 10.92 3.54
CA ALA A 24 11.48 10.64 4.08
C ALA A 24 10.82 9.51 3.29
N VAL A 25 10.19 8.57 4.02
CA VAL A 25 9.42 7.48 3.42
C VAL A 25 7.95 7.89 3.37
N ILE A 26 7.34 7.77 2.20
CA ILE A 26 5.90 7.99 2.02
C ILE A 26 5.18 6.76 2.57
N LYS A 27 4.34 6.96 3.58
CA LYS A 27 3.52 5.87 4.14
C LYS A 27 2.33 5.61 3.23
N LEU A 28 2.04 4.34 3.00
CA LEU A 28 0.86 3.90 2.27
C LEU A 28 -0.19 3.45 3.27
N MET A 29 -1.40 3.95 3.13
CA MET A 29 -2.55 3.51 3.91
C MET A 29 -3.60 2.92 2.99
N LEU A 30 -4.15 1.78 3.37
CA LEU A 30 -5.32 1.18 2.72
C LEU A 30 -6.50 1.33 3.67
N ARG A 31 -7.55 1.99 3.21
CA ARG A 31 -8.75 2.26 4.01
C ARG A 31 -9.95 1.57 3.38
N GLY A 32 -10.67 0.81 4.18
CA GLY A 32 -11.89 0.12 3.75
C GLY A 32 -13.01 0.29 4.77
N SER A 33 -14.11 -0.44 4.57
CA SER A 33 -15.29 -0.33 5.41
C SER A 33 -15.08 -0.81 6.85
N ALA A 34 -14.13 -1.71 7.08
CA ALA A 34 -13.86 -2.26 8.41
C ALA A 34 -12.76 -1.53 9.17
N GLY A 35 -11.92 -0.77 8.47
CA GLY A 35 -10.80 -0.07 9.10
C GLY A 35 -9.72 0.30 8.10
N GLU A 36 -8.53 0.50 8.62
CA GLU A 36 -7.40 0.91 7.80
C GLU A 36 -6.12 0.20 8.23
N LEU A 37 -5.19 0.06 7.28
CA LEU A 37 -3.88 -0.51 7.49
C LEU A 37 -2.85 0.42 6.86
N SER A 38 -1.81 0.79 7.59
CA SER A 38 -0.74 1.61 7.04
C SER A 38 0.60 0.89 7.13
N THR A 39 1.48 1.17 6.17
CA THR A 39 2.82 0.60 6.13
C THR A 39 3.81 1.60 5.55
N ALA A 40 5.04 1.54 6.05
CA ALA A 40 6.16 2.29 5.53
C ALA A 40 7.19 1.36 4.84
N VAL A 41 6.91 0.07 4.77
CA VAL A 41 7.79 -0.96 4.20
C VAL A 41 7.00 -1.88 3.29
N ASP A 42 7.70 -2.63 2.46
CA ASP A 42 7.08 -3.65 1.62
C ASP A 42 6.20 -4.58 2.45
N LEU A 43 5.03 -4.91 1.93
CA LEU A 43 4.05 -5.70 2.66
C LEU A 43 3.20 -6.51 1.68
N ASP A 44 2.99 -7.79 2.01
CA ASP A 44 2.08 -8.65 1.25
C ASP A 44 0.72 -8.61 1.93
N ILE A 45 -0.32 -8.35 1.15
CA ILE A 45 -1.69 -8.26 1.65
C ILE A 45 -2.45 -9.51 1.20
N GLY A 46 -3.06 -10.16 2.16
CA GLY A 46 -3.90 -11.31 1.92
C GLY A 46 -5.11 -11.30 2.84
N LYS A 47 -5.73 -12.46 3.00
CA LYS A 47 -6.98 -12.61 3.74
C LYS A 47 -6.90 -12.07 5.18
N THR A 48 -5.83 -12.37 5.90
CA THR A 48 -5.67 -11.97 7.30
C THR A 48 -5.59 -10.47 7.47
N LEU A 49 -4.73 -9.82 6.69
CA LEU A 49 -4.59 -8.36 6.74
C LEU A 49 -5.78 -7.67 6.07
N GLY A 50 -6.31 -8.26 5.01
CA GLY A 50 -7.49 -7.74 4.32
C GLY A 50 -8.71 -7.66 5.23
N ALA A 51 -8.87 -8.58 6.18
CA ALA A 51 -9.96 -8.55 7.13
C ALA A 51 -9.98 -7.30 7.99
N LYS A 52 -8.81 -6.72 8.26
CA LYS A 52 -8.69 -5.46 9.03
C LYS A 52 -9.16 -4.25 8.23
N ILE A 53 -9.23 -4.38 6.92
CA ILE A 53 -9.56 -3.29 5.99
C ILE A 53 -11.00 -3.42 5.50
N ILE A 54 -11.37 -4.58 4.95
CA ILE A 54 -12.67 -4.80 4.32
C ILE A 54 -13.58 -5.77 5.09
N GLY A 55 -13.12 -6.28 6.24
CA GLY A 55 -13.94 -7.14 7.10
C GLY A 55 -14.32 -8.47 6.44
N PRO A 56 -15.62 -8.85 6.49
CA PRO A 56 -16.07 -10.16 5.97
C PRO A 56 -15.76 -10.40 4.49
N ASP A 57 -15.62 -9.36 3.69
CA ASP A 57 -15.31 -9.51 2.27
C ASP A 57 -13.90 -10.04 2.02
N SER A 58 -13.05 -10.07 3.05
CA SER A 58 -11.74 -10.71 2.97
C SER A 58 -11.81 -12.20 2.66
N LYS A 59 -12.96 -12.84 2.85
CA LYS A 59 -13.16 -14.26 2.49
C LYS A 59 -12.93 -14.53 1.00
N TYR A 60 -13.02 -13.51 0.15
CA TYR A 60 -12.74 -13.61 -1.28
C TYR A 60 -11.26 -13.45 -1.62
N MET A 61 -10.42 -13.14 -0.64
CA MET A 61 -8.99 -13.00 -0.84
C MET A 61 -8.27 -14.32 -0.58
N ASP A 62 -7.18 -14.54 -1.31
CA ASP A 62 -6.26 -15.64 -1.03
C ASP A 62 -5.34 -15.27 0.15
N ASP A 63 -4.55 -16.24 0.62
CA ASP A 63 -3.60 -16.02 1.71
C ASP A 63 -2.63 -14.88 1.39
N VAL A 64 -2.21 -14.78 0.12
CA VAL A 64 -1.54 -13.60 -0.41
C VAL A 64 -2.31 -13.20 -1.67
N GLN A 65 -2.88 -12.01 -1.66
CA GLN A 65 -3.70 -11.50 -2.76
C GLN A 65 -2.91 -10.57 -3.67
N PHE A 66 -2.12 -9.70 -3.09
CA PHE A 66 -1.27 -8.78 -3.83
C PHE A 66 -0.11 -8.33 -2.94
N MET A 67 0.91 -7.77 -3.58
CA MET A 67 2.11 -7.33 -2.90
C MET A 67 2.29 -5.83 -3.06
N LEU A 68 2.59 -5.15 -1.95
CA LEU A 68 2.93 -3.73 -1.94
C LEU A 68 4.44 -3.59 -1.89
N ARG A 69 4.99 -2.79 -2.78
CA ARG A 69 6.44 -2.58 -2.90
C ARG A 69 6.75 -1.09 -2.97
N TYR A 70 7.74 -0.67 -2.19
CA TYR A 70 8.20 0.71 -2.15
C TYR A 70 9.60 0.79 -2.75
N ARG A 71 9.76 1.63 -3.79
CA ARG A 71 11.06 1.91 -4.39
C ARG A 71 11.03 3.24 -5.11
N ASP A 72 12.18 3.92 -5.16
CA ASP A 72 12.34 5.20 -5.87
C ASP A 72 11.28 6.23 -5.45
N ASP A 73 10.98 6.27 -4.14
CA ASP A 73 10.00 7.17 -3.52
C ASP A 73 8.57 6.97 -4.03
N LYS A 74 8.25 5.77 -4.54
CA LYS A 74 6.95 5.42 -5.08
C LYS A 74 6.46 4.09 -4.55
N TRP A 75 5.15 3.96 -4.47
CA TRP A 75 4.51 2.71 -4.11
C TRP A 75 3.98 2.01 -5.36
N TYR A 76 4.14 0.69 -5.37
CA TYR A 76 3.67 -0.18 -6.45
C TYR A 76 2.84 -1.30 -5.87
N VAL A 77 1.81 -1.72 -6.62
CA VAL A 77 1.07 -2.94 -6.32
C VAL A 77 1.42 -3.97 -7.38
N LYS A 78 1.74 -5.19 -6.92
CA LYS A 78 2.09 -6.31 -7.79
C LYS A 78 1.10 -7.44 -7.58
N PRO A 79 0.52 -8.01 -8.65
CA PRO A 79 -0.41 -9.14 -8.49
C PRO A 79 0.32 -10.38 -8.03
N TYR A 80 -0.32 -11.14 -7.12
CA TYR A 80 0.16 -12.46 -6.75
C TYR A 80 -0.39 -13.47 -7.76
N PRO A 81 0.42 -14.41 -8.27
CA PRO A 81 -0.05 -15.34 -9.29
C PRO A 81 -1.09 -16.32 -8.74
N ARG A 82 -2.01 -16.75 -9.62
CA ARG A 82 -3.02 -17.79 -9.34
C ARG A 82 -4.03 -17.44 -8.26
N VAL A 83 -4.32 -16.17 -8.05
CA VAL A 83 -5.40 -15.77 -7.14
C VAL A 83 -6.76 -16.07 -7.75
N LYS A 84 -7.72 -16.45 -6.90
CA LYS A 84 -9.09 -16.80 -7.34
C LYS A 84 -9.86 -15.58 -7.84
N ASN A 85 -9.71 -14.45 -7.17
CA ASN A 85 -10.40 -13.21 -7.49
C ASN A 85 -9.36 -12.14 -7.77
N PRO A 86 -9.08 -11.82 -9.04
CA PRO A 86 -8.06 -10.84 -9.40
C PRO A 86 -8.32 -9.47 -8.78
N LEU A 87 -7.24 -8.78 -8.43
CA LEU A 87 -7.31 -7.41 -7.93
C LEU A 87 -7.56 -6.46 -9.10
N TYR A 88 -8.39 -5.46 -8.88
CA TYR A 88 -8.65 -4.36 -9.82
C TYR A 88 -8.14 -3.06 -9.21
N VAL A 89 -7.53 -2.25 -10.03
CA VAL A 89 -7.08 -0.90 -9.67
C VAL A 89 -7.91 0.08 -10.50
N ASN A 90 -8.73 0.90 -9.82
CA ASN A 90 -9.63 1.85 -10.47
C ASN A 90 -10.51 1.19 -11.54
N GLY A 91 -10.99 -0.02 -11.27
CA GLY A 91 -11.87 -0.75 -12.18
C GLY A 91 -11.17 -1.50 -13.30
N SER A 92 -9.85 -1.48 -13.37
CA SER A 92 -9.06 -2.20 -14.37
C SER A 92 -8.31 -3.36 -13.73
N ALA A 93 -8.34 -4.53 -14.39
CA ALA A 93 -7.66 -5.71 -13.87
C ALA A 93 -6.15 -5.46 -13.75
N LEU A 94 -5.59 -5.85 -12.61
CA LEU A 94 -4.15 -5.74 -12.38
C LEU A 94 -3.44 -6.91 -13.06
N ALA A 95 -2.77 -6.64 -14.19
CA ALA A 95 -2.06 -7.66 -14.96
C ALA A 95 -0.56 -7.74 -14.62
N CYS A 96 0.03 -6.62 -14.18
CA CYS A 96 1.44 -6.51 -13.85
C CYS A 96 1.63 -5.47 -12.75
N GLU A 97 2.86 -5.34 -12.27
CA GLU A 97 3.19 -4.32 -11.27
C GLU A 97 2.80 -2.93 -11.77
N THR A 98 2.05 -2.20 -10.95
CA THR A 98 1.49 -0.89 -11.32
C THR A 98 1.77 0.12 -10.21
N GLU A 99 2.17 1.33 -10.59
CA GLU A 99 2.37 2.42 -9.64
C GLU A 99 1.03 2.83 -9.03
N LEU A 100 1.03 3.03 -7.71
CA LEU A 100 -0.14 3.52 -6.98
C LEU A 100 -0.06 5.03 -6.80
N SER A 101 -1.22 5.68 -6.85
CA SER A 101 -1.35 7.11 -6.57
C SER A 101 -2.35 7.30 -5.44
N ASP A 102 -2.22 8.42 -4.72
CA ASP A 102 -3.18 8.80 -3.69
C ASP A 102 -4.57 8.90 -4.32
N GLY A 103 -5.55 8.27 -3.67
CA GLY A 103 -6.91 8.24 -4.15
C GLY A 103 -7.26 7.05 -5.05
N ASP A 104 -6.29 6.19 -5.40
CA ASP A 104 -6.59 4.98 -6.15
C ASP A 104 -7.49 4.05 -5.36
N LYS A 105 -8.31 3.27 -6.07
CA LYS A 105 -9.19 2.27 -5.49
C LYS A 105 -8.78 0.88 -5.87
N LEU A 106 -8.62 0.01 -4.86
CA LEU A 106 -8.36 -1.41 -5.05
C LEU A 106 -9.63 -2.19 -4.76
N SER A 107 -9.95 -3.17 -5.60
CA SER A 107 -11.13 -4.01 -5.41
C SER A 107 -10.87 -5.41 -5.95
N LEU A 108 -11.71 -6.37 -5.56
CA LEU A 108 -11.69 -7.70 -6.11
C LEU A 108 -12.75 -7.82 -7.19
N LYS A 109 -12.45 -8.57 -8.25
CA LYS A 109 -13.37 -8.76 -9.38
C LYS A 109 -14.74 -9.24 -8.92
N GLY A 110 -15.78 -8.47 -9.26
CA GLY A 110 -17.16 -8.84 -8.96
C GLY A 110 -17.53 -8.85 -7.48
N LYS A 111 -16.69 -8.26 -6.62
CA LYS A 111 -16.90 -8.25 -5.16
C LYS A 111 -17.08 -6.82 -4.66
N ALA A 112 -17.73 -6.71 -3.50
CA ALA A 112 -18.11 -5.41 -2.94
C ALA A 112 -17.03 -4.73 -2.10
N GLY A 113 -15.96 -5.40 -1.73
CA GLY A 113 -14.93 -4.81 -0.87
C GLY A 113 -14.01 -3.87 -1.62
N PHE A 114 -13.93 -2.63 -1.17
CA PHE A 114 -13.04 -1.62 -1.74
C PHE A 114 -12.02 -1.17 -0.73
N MET A 115 -10.81 -0.87 -1.20
CA MET A 115 -9.75 -0.28 -0.41
C MET A 115 -9.31 1.00 -1.09
N ASP A 116 -9.40 2.12 -0.36
CA ASP A 116 -8.90 3.40 -0.86
C ASP A 116 -7.42 3.54 -0.52
N VAL A 117 -6.62 3.96 -1.48
CA VAL A 117 -5.19 4.20 -1.31
C VAL A 117 -5.00 5.64 -0.83
N VAL A 118 -4.35 5.79 0.32
CA VAL A 118 -3.99 7.10 0.88
C VAL A 118 -2.48 7.12 1.09
N MET A 119 -1.83 8.16 0.59
CA MET A 119 -0.39 8.37 0.77
C MET A 119 -0.15 9.56 1.68
N VAL A 120 0.69 9.34 2.68
CA VAL A 120 0.94 10.35 3.73
C VAL A 120 2.40 10.75 3.77
#